data_1e7baacd33797cdf996237d7ce59429b
#
_entry.id   1e7baacd33797cdf996237d7ce59429b
#
_cell.length_a   1.000
_cell.length_b   1.000
_cell.length_c   1.000
_cell.angle_alpha   90.00
_cell.angle_beta   90.00
_cell.angle_gamma   90.00
#
_symmetry.space_group_name_H-M   'P 1'
#
loop_
_entity.id
_entity.type
_entity.pdbx_description
1 polymer ?
#
loop_
_entity_poly.entity_id
_entity_poly.type
_entity_poly.pdbx_seq_one_letter_code
_entity_poly.pdbx_strand_id
1 'polypeptide(L)'
;LQITASGTLPETLTTLPALPSLDGLTQRKLKLSMDPMLDMMGMQALMKKYGNQAMAGMHHGQMMGHMNMDHGNMGGMNHGGHGFDFHNANRINGKAFDMNTPMFAATKGQFERWMISGEGDMMLHPFHINGTQFRILSE
;
A
#
# COMPACT_ATOMS: atom_id res chain seq x y z
N LEU A 1 15.33 -32.03 -13.25
CA LEU A 1 13.97 -32.17 -13.78
C LEU A 1 13.81 -31.12 -14.87
N GLN A 2 13.83 -31.49 -16.15
CA GLN A 2 13.46 -30.56 -17.23
C GLN A 2 11.94 -30.62 -17.38
N ILE A 3 11.26 -29.52 -17.07
CA ILE A 3 9.85 -29.36 -17.35
C ILE A 3 9.75 -28.75 -18.76
N THR A 4 9.46 -29.57 -19.75
CA THR A 4 9.10 -29.10 -21.10
C THR A 4 7.59 -28.87 -21.13
N ALA A 5 7.15 -27.63 -20.92
CA ALA A 5 5.77 -27.26 -21.16
C ALA A 5 5.56 -27.15 -22.68
N SER A 6 4.89 -28.11 -23.29
CA SER A 6 4.42 -28.02 -24.67
C SER A 6 2.92 -27.69 -24.67
N GLY A 7 2.60 -26.41 -24.69
CA GLY A 7 1.20 -25.95 -24.80
C GLY A 7 1.13 -24.43 -24.81
N THR A 8 0.21 -23.91 -25.58
CA THR A 8 -0.16 -22.48 -25.53
C THR A 8 -1.09 -22.28 -24.34
N LEU A 9 -0.77 -21.28 -23.50
CA LEU A 9 -1.69 -20.85 -22.45
C LEU A 9 -2.95 -20.28 -23.11
N PRO A 10 -4.15 -20.61 -22.62
CA PRO A 10 -5.35 -19.98 -23.13
C PRO A 10 -5.35 -18.49 -22.82
N GLU A 11 -5.84 -17.67 -23.75
CA GLU A 11 -5.97 -16.22 -23.54
C GLU A 11 -6.90 -15.87 -22.36
N THR A 12 -7.87 -16.73 -22.11
CA THR A 12 -8.85 -16.54 -21.03
C THR A 12 -8.93 -17.82 -20.21
N LEU A 13 -8.60 -17.72 -18.92
CA LEU A 13 -8.66 -18.87 -18.01
C LEU A 13 -10.07 -19.13 -17.48
N THR A 14 -10.89 -18.08 -17.38
CA THR A 14 -12.28 -18.17 -16.90
C THR A 14 -13.09 -16.96 -17.36
N THR A 15 -14.40 -17.12 -17.42
CA THR A 15 -15.31 -15.99 -17.59
C THR A 15 -15.73 -15.47 -16.24
N LEU A 16 -15.43 -14.21 -15.99
CA LEU A 16 -15.83 -13.56 -14.75
C LEU A 16 -17.34 -13.25 -14.78
N PRO A 17 -18.08 -13.43 -13.69
CA PRO A 17 -19.47 -13.02 -13.61
C PRO A 17 -19.61 -11.52 -13.85
N ALA A 18 -20.78 -11.09 -14.35
CA ALA A 18 -21.05 -9.67 -14.53
C ALA A 18 -20.89 -8.90 -13.20
N LEU A 19 -20.41 -7.68 -13.29
CA LEU A 19 -20.38 -6.79 -12.13
C LEU A 19 -21.82 -6.44 -11.73
N PRO A 20 -22.14 -6.38 -10.43
CA PRO A 20 -23.41 -5.82 -9.99
C PRO A 20 -23.48 -4.33 -10.34
N SER A 21 -24.67 -3.74 -10.28
CA SER A 21 -24.81 -2.28 -10.33
C SER A 21 -23.93 -1.66 -9.24
N LEU A 22 -23.21 -0.62 -9.61
CA LEU A 22 -22.36 0.13 -8.66
C LEU A 22 -23.18 1.17 -7.89
N ASP A 23 -24.44 1.39 -8.28
CA ASP A 23 -25.31 2.36 -7.64
C ASP A 23 -25.78 1.83 -6.29
N GLY A 24 -25.73 2.71 -5.29
CA GLY A 24 -26.20 2.37 -3.94
C GLY A 24 -25.29 1.46 -3.13
N LEU A 25 -24.12 1.04 -3.66
CA LEU A 25 -23.16 0.27 -2.90
C LEU A 25 -22.58 1.07 -1.74
N THR A 26 -22.36 0.39 -0.61
CA THR A 26 -21.57 0.96 0.47
C THR A 26 -20.18 1.35 -0.04
N GLN A 27 -19.81 2.61 0.16
CA GLN A 27 -18.51 3.12 -0.22
C GLN A 27 -17.61 3.28 0.99
N ARG A 28 -16.35 2.83 0.87
CA ARG A 28 -15.32 3.02 1.88
C ARG A 28 -14.12 3.74 1.26
N LYS A 29 -13.54 4.64 2.06
CA LYS A 29 -12.28 5.29 1.73
C LYS A 29 -11.23 4.78 2.70
N LEU A 30 -10.19 4.15 2.16
CA LEU A 30 -9.08 3.61 2.93
C LEU A 30 -7.81 4.36 2.53
N LYS A 31 -7.32 5.22 3.41
CA LYS A 31 -6.03 5.87 3.25
C LYS A 31 -4.98 5.01 3.95
N LEU A 32 -4.11 4.40 3.15
CA LEU A 32 -2.91 3.73 3.63
C LEU A 32 -1.87 4.80 3.92
N SER A 33 -1.15 4.66 5.02
CA SER A 33 -0.07 5.57 5.35
C SER A 33 1.02 4.85 6.15
N MET A 34 2.23 5.31 5.95
CA MET A 34 3.43 4.84 6.63
C MET A 34 3.97 5.97 7.52
N ASP A 35 4.64 5.60 8.60
CA ASP A 35 5.40 6.58 9.37
C ASP A 35 6.47 7.21 8.47
N PRO A 36 6.59 8.55 8.41
CA PRO A 36 7.53 9.22 7.50
C PRO A 36 8.98 8.76 7.64
N MET A 37 9.40 8.38 8.84
CA MET A 37 10.75 7.86 9.06
C MET A 37 10.93 6.48 8.41
N LEU A 38 9.93 5.60 8.55
CA LEU A 38 9.96 4.28 7.90
C LEU A 38 9.92 4.42 6.39
N ASP A 39 9.09 5.31 5.88
CA ASP A 39 8.97 5.62 4.45
C ASP A 39 10.32 6.10 3.87
N MET A 40 10.98 7.04 4.55
CA MET A 40 12.30 7.53 4.17
C MET A 40 13.37 6.43 4.23
N MET A 41 13.37 5.60 5.27
CA MET A 41 14.32 4.47 5.40
C MET A 41 14.12 3.46 4.27
N GLY A 42 12.88 3.15 3.91
CA GLY A 42 12.53 2.28 2.80
C GLY A 42 13.04 2.84 1.47
N MET A 43 12.82 4.13 1.22
CA MET A 43 13.30 4.82 0.03
C MET A 43 14.83 4.77 -0.06
N GLN A 44 15.53 5.07 1.03
CA GLN A 44 17.00 5.01 1.06
C GLN A 44 17.52 3.60 0.76
N ALA A 45 16.86 2.58 1.30
CA ALA A 45 17.22 1.18 1.03
C ALA A 45 17.04 0.80 -0.44
N LEU A 46 15.93 1.24 -1.06
CA LEU A 46 15.68 1.05 -2.49
C LEU A 46 16.70 1.78 -3.36
N MET A 47 17.00 3.03 -3.06
CA MET A 47 18.01 3.81 -3.79
C MET A 47 19.40 3.19 -3.68
N LYS A 48 19.76 2.69 -2.51
CA LYS A 48 21.03 1.98 -2.29
C LYS A 48 21.13 0.70 -3.14
N LYS A 49 20.00 -0.01 -3.30
CA LYS A 49 19.98 -1.31 -4.01
C LYS A 49 19.84 -1.15 -5.52
N TYR A 50 19.04 -0.21 -6.01
CA TYR A 50 18.63 -0.09 -7.40
C TYR A 50 19.05 1.23 -8.05
N GLY A 51 19.69 2.14 -7.30
CA GLY A 51 20.08 3.47 -7.80
C GLY A 51 18.86 4.30 -8.21
N ASN A 52 19.04 5.17 -9.18
CA ASN A 52 17.97 6.05 -9.67
C ASN A 52 16.78 5.30 -10.31
N GLN A 53 16.93 4.03 -10.64
CA GLN A 53 15.83 3.20 -11.15
C GLN A 53 14.76 2.94 -10.08
N ALA A 54 15.12 3.02 -8.81
CA ALA A 54 14.14 2.94 -7.70
C ALA A 54 13.06 4.02 -7.78
N MET A 55 13.35 5.11 -8.48
CA MET A 55 12.49 6.28 -8.64
C MET A 55 11.60 6.21 -9.89
N ALA A 56 11.83 5.24 -10.78
CA ALA A 56 11.04 5.06 -11.98
C ALA A 56 9.61 4.64 -11.58
N GLY A 57 8.62 5.45 -11.92
CA GLY A 57 7.21 5.22 -11.58
C GLY A 57 6.69 6.00 -10.38
N MET A 58 7.55 6.74 -9.67
CA MET A 58 7.08 7.65 -8.61
C MET A 58 6.71 9.02 -9.19
N HIS A 59 5.59 9.57 -8.73
CA HIS A 59 5.17 10.91 -9.15
C HIS A 59 6.13 11.97 -8.61
N HIS A 60 6.83 12.67 -9.51
CA HIS A 60 7.78 13.74 -9.18
C HIS A 60 7.24 14.83 -8.25
N GLY A 61 5.93 15.04 -8.21
CA GLY A 61 5.31 16.08 -7.39
C GLY A 61 5.41 15.85 -5.87
N GLN A 62 5.54 14.62 -5.42
CA GLN A 62 5.62 14.30 -3.99
C GLN A 62 7.03 14.44 -3.41
N MET A 63 8.07 14.31 -4.25
CA MET A 63 9.47 14.40 -3.80
C MET A 63 9.91 15.80 -3.38
N MET A 64 9.40 16.83 -4.04
CA MET A 64 9.85 18.21 -3.76
C MET A 64 9.39 18.72 -2.40
N GLY A 65 8.28 18.22 -1.85
CA GLY A 65 7.77 18.63 -0.53
C GLY A 65 8.56 18.08 0.65
N HIS A 66 9.19 16.93 0.50
CA HIS A 66 9.92 16.26 1.59
C HIS A 66 11.43 16.48 1.58
N MET A 67 12.01 16.92 0.45
CA MET A 67 13.45 17.21 0.36
C MET A 67 13.88 18.51 1.05
N ASN A 68 12.95 19.32 1.52
CA ASN A 68 13.27 20.56 2.25
C ASN A 68 13.39 20.36 3.77
N MET A 69 13.56 19.12 4.22
CA MET A 69 13.99 18.86 5.60
C MET A 69 15.47 19.20 5.71
N ASP A 70 15.71 20.26 6.46
CA ASP A 70 17.01 20.78 6.85
C ASP A 70 17.94 19.63 7.29
N HIS A 71 18.91 19.28 6.44
CA HIS A 71 19.92 18.24 6.72
C HIS A 71 20.82 18.56 7.91
N GLY A 72 20.64 19.72 8.54
CA GLY A 72 21.47 20.20 9.63
C GLY A 72 21.24 19.55 11.00
N ASN A 73 20.13 18.82 11.21
CA ASN A 73 19.76 18.36 12.55
C ASN A 73 19.54 16.84 12.71
N MET A 74 20.02 16.01 11.79
CA MET A 74 19.94 14.54 11.94
C MET A 74 20.94 13.95 12.95
N GLY A 75 21.84 14.75 13.50
CA GLY A 75 22.85 14.30 14.48
C GLY A 75 22.36 14.21 15.92
N GLY A 76 21.12 14.56 16.23
CA GLY A 76 20.63 14.74 17.60
C GLY A 76 19.46 13.90 18.06
N MET A 77 18.90 13.00 17.23
CA MET A 77 17.87 12.07 17.71
C MET A 77 18.50 10.93 18.49
N ASN A 78 18.91 11.25 19.72
CA ASN A 78 19.19 10.25 20.74
C ASN A 78 17.83 9.60 21.12
N HIS A 79 17.41 8.60 20.38
CA HIS A 79 16.29 7.74 20.76
C HIS A 79 16.71 6.98 22.01
N GLY A 80 16.43 7.56 23.16
CA GLY A 80 16.62 6.90 24.44
C GLY A 80 15.96 5.54 24.44
N GLY A 81 16.74 4.47 24.32
CA GLY A 81 16.45 3.11 24.77
C GLY A 81 15.25 2.34 24.18
N HIS A 82 14.35 2.96 23.43
CA HIS A 82 13.23 2.29 22.79
C HIS A 82 13.48 2.29 21.28
N GLY A 83 13.58 1.09 20.68
CA GLY A 83 13.68 0.90 19.23
C GLY A 83 12.52 1.55 18.48
N PHE A 84 12.65 1.71 17.15
CA PHE A 84 11.58 2.22 16.30
C PHE A 84 10.31 1.37 16.45
N ASP A 85 9.16 2.02 16.65
CA ASP A 85 7.87 1.36 16.82
C ASP A 85 7.29 0.91 15.48
N PHE A 86 7.77 -0.22 14.98
CA PHE A 86 7.27 -0.82 13.74
C PHE A 86 5.79 -1.23 13.82
N HIS A 87 5.26 -1.48 15.01
CA HIS A 87 3.87 -1.91 15.19
C HIS A 87 2.88 -0.81 14.77
N ASN A 88 3.20 0.44 15.10
CA ASN A 88 2.36 1.59 14.80
C ASN A 88 2.79 2.35 13.52
N ALA A 89 3.79 1.83 12.80
CA ALA A 89 4.37 2.53 11.65
C ALA A 89 3.47 2.49 10.41
N ASN A 90 2.69 1.42 10.22
CA ASN A 90 1.76 1.28 9.10
C ASN A 90 0.33 1.46 9.58
N ARG A 91 -0.43 2.30 8.90
CA ARG A 91 -1.77 2.70 9.32
C ARG A 91 -2.76 2.68 8.16
N ILE A 92 -4.00 2.38 8.48
CA ILE A 92 -5.14 2.59 7.60
C ILE A 92 -6.07 3.60 8.27
N ASN A 93 -6.37 4.71 7.59
CA ASN A 93 -7.17 5.80 8.15
C ASN A 93 -6.62 6.29 9.52
N GLY A 94 -5.28 6.37 9.63
CA GLY A 94 -4.58 6.82 10.83
C GLY A 94 -4.52 5.81 11.99
N LYS A 95 -5.06 4.60 11.81
CA LYS A 95 -5.06 3.54 12.84
C LYS A 95 -4.10 2.42 12.46
N ALA A 96 -3.25 2.03 13.39
CA ALA A 96 -2.44 0.82 13.28
C ALA A 96 -3.31 -0.44 13.41
N PHE A 97 -2.77 -1.57 13.00
CA PHE A 97 -3.45 -2.85 13.13
C PHE A 97 -3.61 -3.23 14.61
N ASP A 98 -4.83 -3.63 14.98
CA ASP A 98 -5.16 -4.19 16.30
C ASP A 98 -6.09 -5.40 16.10
N MET A 99 -5.66 -6.56 16.59
CA MET A 99 -6.44 -7.79 16.48
C MET A 99 -7.76 -7.76 17.24
N ASN A 100 -7.84 -6.96 18.29
CA ASN A 100 -9.01 -6.90 19.18
C ASN A 100 -10.01 -5.82 18.76
N THR A 101 -9.62 -4.93 17.87
CA THR A 101 -10.45 -3.78 17.46
C THR A 101 -10.60 -3.75 15.94
N PRO A 102 -11.61 -4.45 15.38
CA PRO A 102 -11.85 -4.40 13.94
C PRO A 102 -12.15 -2.96 13.51
N MET A 103 -11.57 -2.56 12.38
CA MET A 103 -11.72 -1.19 11.86
C MET A 103 -13.16 -0.92 11.42
N PHE A 104 -13.82 -1.91 10.84
CA PHE A 104 -15.22 -1.88 10.42
C PHE A 104 -15.76 -3.30 10.26
N ALA A 105 -17.05 -3.43 10.18
CA ALA A 105 -17.73 -4.65 9.80
C ALA A 105 -18.21 -4.56 8.36
N ALA A 106 -18.14 -5.67 7.63
CA ALA A 106 -18.74 -5.85 6.33
C ALA A 106 -19.84 -6.92 6.39
N THR A 107 -20.88 -6.76 5.61
CA THR A 107 -21.99 -7.71 5.58
C THR A 107 -21.70 -8.81 4.56
N LYS A 108 -21.73 -10.06 5.00
CA LYS A 108 -21.55 -11.22 4.10
C LYS A 108 -22.57 -11.21 2.97
N GLY A 109 -22.09 -11.43 1.75
CA GLY A 109 -22.93 -11.47 0.55
C GLY A 109 -23.27 -10.10 -0.03
N GLN A 110 -22.80 -9.01 0.57
CA GLN A 110 -22.96 -7.66 0.03
C GLN A 110 -21.70 -7.25 -0.73
N PHE A 111 -21.90 -6.53 -1.83
CA PHE A 111 -20.81 -5.86 -2.53
C PHE A 111 -20.56 -4.49 -1.92
N GLU A 112 -19.29 -4.10 -1.89
CA GLU A 112 -18.87 -2.77 -1.46
C GLU A 112 -17.91 -2.18 -2.51
N ARG A 113 -17.85 -0.86 -2.59
CA ARG A 113 -16.88 -0.12 -3.39
C ARG A 113 -15.86 0.52 -2.48
N TRP A 114 -14.58 0.17 -2.66
CA TRP A 114 -13.50 0.72 -1.86
C TRP A 114 -12.63 1.63 -2.71
N MET A 115 -12.34 2.81 -2.18
CA MET A 115 -11.34 3.74 -2.69
C MET A 115 -10.11 3.61 -1.79
N ILE A 116 -9.01 3.13 -2.37
CA ILE A 116 -7.78 2.87 -1.63
C ILE A 116 -6.73 3.86 -2.14
N SER A 117 -6.09 4.58 -1.24
CA SER A 117 -5.08 5.58 -1.58
C SER A 117 -3.88 5.44 -0.65
N GLY A 118 -2.68 5.53 -1.21
CA GLY A 118 -1.41 5.73 -0.50
C GLY A 118 -0.89 7.16 -0.65
N GLU A 119 -1.77 8.12 -0.95
CA GLU A 119 -1.40 9.51 -1.18
C GLU A 119 -0.67 10.11 0.02
N GLY A 120 0.49 10.69 -0.23
CA GLY A 120 1.34 11.33 0.77
C GLY A 120 2.57 10.53 1.17
N ASP A 121 2.64 9.23 0.84
CA ASP A 121 3.80 8.39 1.11
C ASP A 121 4.71 8.29 -0.13
N MET A 122 6.00 8.11 0.09
CA MET A 122 6.98 7.91 -0.98
C MET A 122 7.01 6.46 -1.48
N MET A 123 6.69 5.52 -0.60
CA MET A 123 6.69 4.09 -0.90
C MET A 123 5.36 3.64 -1.47
N LEU A 124 5.41 2.66 -2.39
CA LEU A 124 4.21 2.00 -2.90
C LEU A 124 3.61 1.09 -1.83
N HIS A 125 2.29 1.11 -1.73
CA HIS A 125 1.53 0.26 -0.82
C HIS A 125 0.91 -0.90 -1.61
N PRO A 126 1.39 -2.14 -1.46
CA PRO A 126 0.69 -3.30 -1.98
C PRO A 126 -0.61 -3.50 -1.19
N PHE A 127 -1.70 -3.75 -1.90
CA PHE A 127 -2.97 -4.06 -1.28
C PHE A 127 -3.30 -5.54 -1.41
N HIS A 128 -3.63 -6.17 -0.29
CA HIS A 128 -4.07 -7.56 -0.23
C HIS A 128 -5.26 -7.69 0.73
N ILE A 129 -6.21 -8.56 0.40
CA ILE A 129 -7.35 -8.89 1.24
C ILE A 129 -7.53 -10.40 1.28
N ASN A 130 -7.69 -10.95 2.47
CA ASN A 130 -7.94 -12.37 2.68
C ASN A 130 -9.44 -12.67 2.75
N GLY A 131 -9.82 -13.86 2.30
CA GLY A 131 -11.18 -14.41 2.47
C GLY A 131 -12.23 -13.85 1.53
N THR A 132 -11.83 -13.00 0.56
CA THR A 132 -12.74 -12.48 -0.48
C THR A 132 -12.00 -12.21 -1.79
N GLN A 133 -12.75 -11.83 -2.80
CA GLN A 133 -12.24 -11.43 -4.11
C GLN A 133 -12.60 -9.97 -4.37
N PHE A 134 -11.79 -9.30 -5.19
CA PHE A 134 -12.06 -7.94 -5.62
C PHE A 134 -11.76 -7.77 -7.12
N ARG A 135 -12.29 -6.71 -7.70
CA ARG A 135 -11.97 -6.24 -9.05
C ARG A 135 -11.54 -4.78 -8.99
N ILE A 136 -10.50 -4.47 -9.71
CA ILE A 136 -10.09 -3.08 -9.95
C ILE A 136 -11.08 -2.47 -10.95
N LEU A 137 -11.66 -1.34 -10.60
CA LEU A 137 -12.62 -0.61 -11.45
C LEU A 137 -11.91 0.55 -12.17
N SER A 138 -10.96 1.20 -11.51
CA SER A 138 -10.14 2.28 -12.06
C SER A 138 -8.88 2.45 -11.22
N GLU A 139 -7.88 3.04 -11.80
CA GLU A 139 -6.65 3.52 -11.17
C GLU A 139 -6.64 5.05 -11.15
#